data_f7dcf7618570b784a8a93f711e89535e
#
_entry.id   f7dcf7618570b784a8a93f711e89535e
#
_cell.length_a   1.000
_cell.length_b   1.000
_cell.length_c   1.000
_cell.angle_alpha   90.00
_cell.angle_beta   90.00
_cell.angle_gamma   90.00
#
_symmetry.space_group_name_H-M   'P 1'
#
loop_
_entity.id
_entity.type
_entity.pdbx_description
1 polymer ?
#
loop_
_entity_poly.entity_id
_entity_poly.type
_entity_poly.pdbx_seq_one_letter_code
_entity_poly.pdbx_strand_id
1 'polypeptide(L)'
;MRYLVCLIVGLAIGAIVASMTVNAFARRDAWPRGLMNVMQHELVDARAAARSGQCAAPATRNSAAHLQLIADDLERALLAPGTKDRVLSQYASDFRAAVAQWDSSADCARQTAALTTVANACDACHRDYR
;
A
#
# COMPACT_ATOMS: atom_id res chain seq x y z
N MET A 1 48.32 21.59 -3.99
CA MET A 1 47.11 21.98 -4.77
C MET A 1 46.55 20.84 -5.63
N ARG A 2 47.33 20.08 -6.39
CA ARG A 2 46.81 19.00 -7.30
C ARG A 2 46.00 17.94 -6.56
N TYR A 3 46.48 17.47 -5.38
CA TYR A 3 45.76 16.47 -4.57
C TYR A 3 44.44 16.97 -4.01
N LEU A 4 44.34 18.24 -3.63
CA LEU A 4 43.13 18.85 -3.12
C LEU A 4 42.05 18.95 -4.22
N VAL A 5 42.44 19.26 -5.43
CA VAL A 5 41.52 19.28 -6.59
C VAL A 5 41.00 17.88 -6.91
N CYS A 6 41.91 16.87 -6.92
CA CYS A 6 41.48 15.48 -7.13
C CYS A 6 40.51 14.98 -6.05
N LEU A 7 40.74 15.38 -4.79
CA LEU A 7 39.87 15.02 -3.67
C LEU A 7 38.48 15.65 -3.81
N ILE A 8 38.43 16.96 -4.13
CA ILE A 8 37.13 17.66 -4.34
C ILE A 8 36.36 17.06 -5.52
N VAL A 9 37.03 16.81 -6.64
CA VAL A 9 36.40 16.20 -7.81
C VAL A 9 35.90 14.80 -7.52
N GLY A 10 36.70 13.98 -6.83
CA GLY A 10 36.30 12.63 -6.43
C GLY A 10 35.08 12.62 -5.49
N LEU A 11 35.04 13.56 -4.54
CA LEU A 11 33.94 13.71 -3.59
C LEU A 11 32.65 14.18 -4.29
N ALA A 12 32.78 15.10 -5.24
CA ALA A 12 31.64 15.58 -6.04
C ALA A 12 31.05 14.45 -6.92
N ILE A 13 31.91 13.70 -7.62
CA ILE A 13 31.47 12.56 -8.43
C ILE A 13 30.83 11.48 -7.54
N GLY A 14 31.45 11.15 -6.43
CA GLY A 14 30.92 10.18 -5.45
C GLY A 14 29.55 10.59 -4.92
N ALA A 15 29.35 11.85 -4.57
CA ALA A 15 28.05 12.36 -4.12
C ALA A 15 26.96 12.27 -5.21
N ILE A 16 27.31 12.60 -6.47
CA ILE A 16 26.38 12.48 -7.61
C ILE A 16 25.98 11.01 -7.84
N VAL A 17 26.95 10.11 -7.89
CA VAL A 17 26.70 8.67 -8.09
C VAL A 17 25.86 8.12 -6.94
N ALA A 18 26.18 8.44 -5.70
CA ALA A 18 25.43 8.01 -4.52
C ALA A 18 23.99 8.53 -4.56
N SER A 19 23.77 9.81 -4.90
CA SER A 19 22.41 10.36 -5.02
C SER A 19 21.60 9.73 -6.14
N MET A 20 22.22 9.42 -7.28
CA MET A 20 21.55 8.73 -8.38
C MET A 20 21.14 7.31 -8.02
N THR A 21 22.02 6.55 -7.35
CA THR A 21 21.72 5.18 -6.92
C THR A 21 20.64 5.15 -5.86
N VAL A 22 20.69 6.01 -4.84
CA VAL A 22 19.63 6.11 -3.81
C VAL A 22 18.27 6.47 -4.45
N ASN A 23 18.25 7.45 -5.38
CA ASN A 23 17.02 7.82 -6.09
C ASN A 23 16.49 6.68 -6.98
N ALA A 24 17.36 5.91 -7.64
CA ALA A 24 16.95 4.78 -8.46
C ALA A 24 16.31 3.67 -7.60
N PHE A 25 16.89 3.34 -6.46
CA PHE A 25 16.32 2.39 -5.50
C PHE A 25 15.00 2.90 -4.89
N ALA A 26 14.95 4.17 -4.48
CA ALA A 26 13.74 4.77 -3.93
C ALA A 26 12.57 4.76 -4.93
N ARG A 27 12.84 4.99 -6.22
CA ARG A 27 11.82 4.96 -7.28
C ARG A 27 11.31 3.55 -7.59
N ARG A 28 12.16 2.53 -7.46
CA ARG A 28 11.80 1.14 -7.73
C ARG A 28 10.67 0.67 -6.82
N ASP A 29 10.69 1.09 -5.56
CA ASP A 29 9.71 0.68 -4.55
C ASP A 29 8.64 1.75 -4.27
N ALA A 30 8.65 2.87 -5.00
CA ALA A 30 7.74 3.99 -4.75
C ALA A 30 6.27 3.60 -4.99
N TRP A 31 6.01 2.83 -6.04
CA TRP A 31 4.65 2.41 -6.39
C TRP A 31 4.04 1.44 -5.37
N PRO A 32 4.68 0.32 -5.01
CA PRO A 32 4.18 -0.57 -3.97
C PRO A 32 3.95 0.14 -2.63
N ARG A 33 4.90 0.97 -2.21
CA ARG A 33 4.77 1.73 -0.94
C ARG A 33 3.65 2.75 -0.99
N GLY A 34 3.50 3.46 -2.11
CA GLY A 34 2.42 4.42 -2.30
C GLY A 34 1.06 3.75 -2.21
N LEU A 35 0.90 2.60 -2.87
CA LEU A 35 -0.31 1.80 -2.83
C LEU A 35 -0.65 1.36 -1.40
N MET A 36 0.32 0.80 -0.66
CA MET A 36 0.13 0.38 0.73
C MET A 36 -0.22 1.55 1.65
N ASN A 37 0.38 2.73 1.46
CA ASN A 37 0.05 3.93 2.23
C ASN A 37 -1.39 4.38 1.99
N VAL A 38 -1.87 4.36 0.74
CA VAL A 38 -3.27 4.71 0.42
C VAL A 38 -4.22 3.70 1.04
N MET A 39 -3.97 2.39 0.87
CA MET A 39 -4.79 1.34 1.48
C MET A 39 -4.88 1.48 3.00
N GLN A 40 -3.75 1.73 3.65
CA GLN A 40 -3.69 1.95 5.10
C GLN A 40 -4.50 3.18 5.52
N HIS A 41 -4.39 4.29 4.79
CA HIS A 41 -5.14 5.51 5.06
C HIS A 41 -6.64 5.27 4.97
N GLU A 42 -7.12 4.69 3.87
CA GLU A 42 -8.53 4.38 3.66
C GLU A 42 -9.10 3.44 4.74
N LEU A 43 -8.35 2.42 5.12
CA LEU A 43 -8.77 1.49 6.17
C LEU A 43 -8.82 2.16 7.54
N VAL A 44 -7.87 3.03 7.88
CA VAL A 44 -7.84 3.77 9.16
C VAL A 44 -9.01 4.73 9.25
N ASP A 45 -9.30 5.47 8.19
CA ASP A 45 -10.40 6.43 8.14
C ASP A 45 -11.76 5.73 8.23
N ALA A 46 -11.96 4.64 7.50
CA ALA A 46 -13.17 3.85 7.58
C ALA A 46 -13.41 3.29 8.99
N ARG A 47 -12.34 2.80 9.65
CA ARG A 47 -12.41 2.32 11.04
C ARG A 47 -12.69 3.44 12.04
N ALA A 48 -12.13 4.64 11.82
CA ALA A 48 -12.42 5.80 12.67
C ALA A 48 -13.90 6.22 12.54
N ALA A 49 -14.43 6.25 11.31
CA ALA A 49 -15.85 6.52 11.05
C ALA A 49 -16.77 5.48 11.71
N ALA A 50 -16.42 4.18 11.60
CA ALA A 50 -17.19 3.11 12.24
C ALA A 50 -17.23 3.27 13.78
N ARG A 51 -16.09 3.60 14.39
CA ARG A 51 -16.01 3.82 15.84
C ARG A 51 -16.76 5.07 16.33
N SER A 52 -16.83 6.10 15.50
CA SER A 52 -17.57 7.35 15.83
C SER A 52 -19.04 7.30 15.44
N GLY A 53 -19.56 6.18 14.94
CA GLY A 53 -20.94 6.04 14.50
C GLY A 53 -21.26 6.75 13.18
N GLN A 54 -20.25 7.16 12.41
CA GLN A 54 -20.40 7.88 11.15
C GLN A 54 -20.29 6.97 9.92
N CYS A 55 -20.77 5.74 10.02
CA CYS A 55 -20.64 4.71 8.97
C CYS A 55 -21.34 5.06 7.66
N ALA A 56 -22.43 5.83 7.70
CA ALA A 56 -23.16 6.25 6.50
C ALA A 56 -22.56 7.49 5.82
N ALA A 57 -21.44 8.04 6.35
CA ALA A 57 -20.82 9.22 5.77
C ALA A 57 -20.36 8.97 4.31
N PRO A 58 -20.43 9.97 3.43
CA PRO A 58 -19.91 9.85 2.06
C PRO A 58 -18.44 9.41 2.01
N ALA A 59 -17.62 9.85 2.97
CA ALA A 59 -16.22 9.45 3.09
C ALA A 59 -16.05 7.92 3.20
N THR A 60 -16.87 7.26 4.03
CA THR A 60 -16.81 5.78 4.20
C THR A 60 -17.12 5.03 2.90
N ARG A 61 -18.10 5.53 2.11
CA ARG A 61 -18.41 4.96 0.79
C ARG A 61 -17.26 5.16 -0.19
N ASN A 62 -16.61 6.33 -0.15
CA ASN A 62 -15.45 6.61 -0.99
C ASN A 62 -14.29 5.69 -0.64
N SER A 63 -14.00 5.48 0.65
CA SER A 63 -12.98 4.55 1.11
C SER A 63 -13.23 3.12 0.63
N ALA A 64 -14.48 2.64 0.67
CA ALA A 64 -14.85 1.33 0.15
C ALA A 64 -14.58 1.22 -1.37
N ALA A 65 -15.00 2.22 -2.14
CA ALA A 65 -14.78 2.26 -3.58
C ALA A 65 -13.28 2.33 -3.94
N HIS A 66 -12.50 3.13 -3.22
CA HIS A 66 -11.05 3.23 -3.41
C HIS A 66 -10.36 1.91 -3.11
N LEU A 67 -10.68 1.24 -2.00
CA LEU A 67 -10.08 -0.05 -1.66
C LEU A 67 -10.45 -1.14 -2.69
N GLN A 68 -11.65 -1.12 -3.27
CA GLN A 68 -12.02 -2.04 -4.34
C GLN A 68 -11.17 -1.82 -5.59
N LEU A 69 -11.01 -0.57 -6.03
CA LEU A 69 -10.17 -0.24 -7.20
C LEU A 69 -8.71 -0.64 -6.98
N ILE A 70 -8.16 -0.36 -5.80
CA ILE A 70 -6.78 -0.66 -5.47
C ILE A 70 -6.53 -2.18 -5.35
N ALA A 71 -7.52 -2.93 -4.86
CA ALA A 71 -7.42 -4.38 -4.72
C ALA A 71 -7.14 -5.09 -6.06
N ASP A 72 -7.63 -4.55 -7.17
CA ASP A 72 -7.39 -5.08 -8.51
C ASP A 72 -5.97 -4.79 -9.02
N ASP A 73 -5.33 -3.73 -8.51
CA ASP A 73 -3.98 -3.35 -8.89
C ASP A 73 -2.88 -3.99 -8.04
N LEU A 74 -3.26 -4.67 -6.95
CA LEU A 74 -2.32 -5.15 -5.94
C LEU A 74 -1.24 -6.07 -6.52
N GLU A 75 -1.61 -7.06 -7.33
CA GLU A 75 -0.64 -7.96 -7.95
C GLU A 75 0.28 -7.23 -8.93
N ARG A 76 -0.25 -6.31 -9.73
CA ARG A 76 0.54 -5.49 -10.66
C ARG A 76 1.53 -4.57 -9.94
N ALA A 77 1.18 -4.10 -8.77
CA ALA A 77 2.04 -3.22 -7.99
C ALA A 77 3.19 -3.96 -7.31
N LEU A 78 2.96 -5.21 -6.90
CA LEU A 78 3.90 -5.98 -6.09
C LEU A 78 4.75 -6.96 -6.91
N LEU A 79 4.26 -7.42 -8.07
CA LEU A 79 4.99 -8.35 -8.93
C LEU A 79 5.72 -7.62 -10.06
N ALA A 80 6.95 -8.02 -10.31
CA ALA A 80 7.65 -7.58 -11.51
C ALA A 80 6.94 -8.11 -12.77
N PRO A 81 6.92 -7.34 -13.89
CA PRO A 81 6.28 -7.78 -15.12
C PRO A 81 6.72 -9.18 -15.55
N GLY A 82 5.76 -10.05 -15.84
CA GLY A 82 6.02 -11.43 -16.26
C GLY A 82 6.34 -12.42 -15.14
N THR A 83 6.43 -11.99 -13.88
CA THR A 83 6.59 -12.90 -12.76
C THR A 83 5.24 -13.41 -12.25
N LYS A 84 5.24 -14.60 -11.67
CA LYS A 84 4.06 -15.20 -11.04
C LYS A 84 4.44 -15.67 -9.64
N ASP A 85 3.66 -15.27 -8.65
CA ASP A 85 3.75 -15.74 -7.29
C ASP A 85 2.36 -16.19 -6.84
N ARG A 86 2.17 -17.50 -6.71
CA ARG A 86 0.87 -18.06 -6.34
C ARG A 86 0.45 -17.70 -4.91
N VAL A 87 1.42 -17.54 -4.01
CA VAL A 87 1.12 -17.19 -2.62
C VAL A 87 0.65 -15.74 -2.55
N LEU A 88 1.36 -14.82 -3.21
CA LEU A 88 0.93 -13.43 -3.32
C LEU A 88 -0.43 -13.30 -4.02
N SER A 89 -0.65 -14.03 -5.11
CA SER A 89 -1.95 -14.02 -5.81
C SER A 89 -3.09 -14.52 -4.92
N GLN A 90 -2.84 -15.49 -4.04
CA GLN A 90 -3.84 -15.94 -3.07
C GLN A 90 -4.16 -14.82 -2.06
N TYR A 91 -3.15 -14.16 -1.47
CA TYR A 91 -3.38 -13.04 -0.55
C TYR A 91 -4.12 -11.86 -1.23
N ALA A 92 -3.78 -11.55 -2.48
CA ALA A 92 -4.49 -10.54 -3.25
C ALA A 92 -5.95 -10.91 -3.50
N SER A 93 -6.23 -12.19 -3.78
CA SER A 93 -7.58 -12.72 -3.94
C SER A 93 -8.37 -12.65 -2.64
N ASP A 94 -7.77 -13.04 -1.51
CA ASP A 94 -8.40 -13.01 -0.18
C ASP A 94 -8.71 -11.57 0.23
N PHE A 95 -7.80 -10.63 -0.04
CA PHE A 95 -8.02 -9.21 0.19
C PHE A 95 -9.18 -8.67 -0.66
N ARG A 96 -9.21 -8.98 -1.97
CA ARG A 96 -10.33 -8.60 -2.87
C ARG A 96 -11.66 -9.13 -2.35
N ALA A 97 -11.71 -10.39 -1.94
CA ALA A 97 -12.90 -11.01 -1.38
C ALA A 97 -13.36 -10.31 -0.09
N ALA A 98 -12.43 -9.97 0.80
CA ALA A 98 -12.73 -9.25 2.04
C ALA A 98 -13.30 -7.85 1.77
N VAL A 99 -12.69 -7.10 0.84
CA VAL A 99 -13.18 -5.77 0.46
C VAL A 99 -14.53 -5.84 -0.25
N ALA A 100 -14.75 -6.83 -1.11
CA ALA A 100 -16.02 -7.03 -1.80
C ALA A 100 -17.19 -7.35 -0.83
N GLN A 101 -16.89 -7.95 0.33
CA GLN A 101 -17.89 -8.22 1.37
C GLN A 101 -18.21 -7.00 2.24
N TRP A 102 -17.44 -5.92 2.13
CA TRP A 102 -17.68 -4.71 2.88
C TRP A 102 -18.79 -3.88 2.23
N ASP A 103 -20.01 -4.01 2.77
CA ASP A 103 -21.15 -3.15 2.42
C ASP A 103 -21.09 -1.83 3.21
N SER A 104 -20.67 -0.77 2.54
CA SER A 104 -20.60 0.58 3.14
C SER A 104 -21.97 1.22 3.41
N SER A 105 -23.08 0.58 3.02
CA SER A 105 -24.44 0.99 3.35
C SER A 105 -25.00 0.30 4.61
N ALA A 106 -24.31 -0.74 5.10
CA ALA A 106 -24.72 -1.46 6.30
C ALA A 106 -24.60 -0.62 7.58
N ASP A 107 -25.18 -1.10 8.68
CA ASP A 107 -25.00 -0.51 10.00
C ASP A 107 -23.53 -0.58 10.47
N CYS A 108 -23.19 0.25 11.47
CA CYS A 108 -21.81 0.34 11.98
C CYS A 108 -21.27 -0.97 12.55
N ALA A 109 -22.11 -1.82 13.11
CA ALA A 109 -21.66 -3.10 13.68
C ALA A 109 -21.20 -4.04 12.56
N ARG A 110 -21.97 -4.16 11.49
CA ARG A 110 -21.62 -4.96 10.31
C ARG A 110 -20.41 -4.39 9.58
N GLN A 111 -20.33 -3.06 9.42
CA GLN A 111 -19.15 -2.43 8.82
C GLN A 111 -17.89 -2.67 9.67
N THR A 112 -17.97 -2.58 10.98
CA THR A 112 -16.84 -2.88 11.88
C THR A 112 -16.36 -4.33 11.72
N ALA A 113 -17.27 -5.29 11.62
CA ALA A 113 -16.93 -6.69 11.38
C ALA A 113 -16.24 -6.88 10.02
N ALA A 114 -16.78 -6.29 8.94
CA ALA A 114 -16.19 -6.35 7.60
C ALA A 114 -14.80 -5.69 7.56
N LEU A 115 -14.63 -4.52 8.15
CA LEU A 115 -13.32 -3.83 8.26
C LEU A 115 -12.30 -4.63 9.06
N THR A 116 -12.74 -5.43 10.02
CA THR A 116 -11.87 -6.36 10.75
C THR A 116 -11.40 -7.48 9.82
N THR A 117 -12.29 -8.02 8.97
CA THR A 117 -11.93 -9.03 7.98
C THR A 117 -10.93 -8.47 6.96
N VAL A 118 -11.15 -7.26 6.44
CA VAL A 118 -10.19 -6.58 5.54
C VAL A 118 -8.82 -6.43 6.21
N ALA A 119 -8.77 -5.99 7.46
CA ALA A 119 -7.49 -5.84 8.17
C ALA A 119 -6.79 -7.18 8.39
N ASN A 120 -7.53 -8.24 8.72
CA ASN A 120 -6.95 -9.58 8.87
C ASN A 120 -6.32 -10.09 7.56
N ALA A 121 -6.92 -9.75 6.40
CA ALA A 121 -6.33 -10.07 5.11
C ALA A 121 -5.02 -9.29 4.86
N CYS A 122 -4.95 -8.02 5.25
CA CYS A 122 -3.71 -7.24 5.22
C CYS A 122 -2.63 -7.87 6.12
N ASP A 123 -2.97 -8.21 7.36
CA ASP A 123 -2.04 -8.79 8.33
C ASP A 123 -1.56 -10.18 7.88
N ALA A 124 -2.42 -10.96 7.22
CA ALA A 124 -2.05 -12.26 6.67
C ALA A 124 -0.95 -12.12 5.61
N CYS A 125 -1.12 -11.21 4.64
CA CYS A 125 -0.12 -10.95 3.62
C CYS A 125 1.19 -10.40 4.23
N HIS A 126 1.09 -9.46 5.17
CA HIS A 126 2.25 -8.82 5.78
C HIS A 126 3.07 -9.73 6.72
N ARG A 127 2.60 -10.92 7.04
CA ARG A 127 3.45 -11.92 7.74
C ARG A 127 4.53 -12.49 6.83
N ASP A 128 4.23 -12.63 5.54
CA ASP A 128 5.11 -13.28 4.57
C ASP A 128 5.81 -12.26 3.65
N TYR A 129 5.16 -11.12 3.41
CA TYR A 129 5.62 -10.05 2.50
C TYR A 129 5.72 -8.72 3.25
N ARG A 130 6.93 -8.33 3.66
CA ARG A 130 7.24 -7.04 4.30
C ARG A 130 8.29 -6.26 3.52
#